data_15987f979f3d28b7aece82d6c60845e8
#
_entry.id   15987f979f3d28b7aece82d6c60845e8
#
_cell.length_a   1.000
_cell.length_b   1.000
_cell.length_c   1.000
_cell.angle_alpha   90.00
_cell.angle_beta   90.00
_cell.angle_gamma   90.00
#
_symmetry.space_group_name_H-M   'P 1'
#
loop_
_entity.id
_entity.type
_entity.pdbx_description
1 polymer ?
#
loop_
_entity_poly.entity_id
_entity_poly.type
_entity_poly.pdbx_seq_one_letter_code
_entity_poly.pdbx_strand_id
1 'polypeptide(L)'
;MALQYKAKPWSELTTDEFYDIMQLRIQCFIVDLQTCYQDMEAYYDKCGWYMMYYKGNVMVGCNQLCTRKELYGADGTKYTYPAWRRQAWIPGHRDPSIELPFSHAVAKQMTGKHYMMCEVLHKAYADHIERNAGYRVVNEYTDEHGRTNWLLVNDHIE
;
A
#
# COMPACT_ATOMS: atom_id res chain seq x y z
N MET A 1 -1.10 -8.20 22.97
CA MET A 1 -0.24 -7.05 22.70
C MET A 1 -0.90 -6.13 21.68
N ALA A 2 -0.92 -4.83 21.96
CA ALA A 2 -1.43 -3.84 21.02
C ALA A 2 -0.52 -3.74 19.79
N LEU A 3 -1.10 -3.39 18.64
CA LEU A 3 -0.36 -3.14 17.41
C LEU A 3 0.45 -1.84 17.57
N GLN A 4 1.74 -1.92 17.35
CA GLN A 4 2.65 -0.77 17.27
C GLN A 4 2.96 -0.49 15.79
N TYR A 5 3.11 0.78 15.43
CA TYR A 5 3.36 1.14 14.04
C TYR A 5 4.26 2.37 13.93
N LYS A 6 5.03 2.41 12.87
CA LYS A 6 5.93 3.53 12.52
C LYS A 6 6.05 3.66 11.01
N ALA A 7 6.45 4.85 10.56
CA ALA A 7 6.76 5.10 9.16
C ALA A 7 8.15 5.72 9.03
N LYS A 8 8.87 5.31 7.97
CA LYS A 8 10.18 5.85 7.61
C LYS A 8 10.31 6.01 6.10
N PRO A 9 10.99 7.07 5.62
CA PRO A 9 11.43 7.11 4.24
C PRO A 9 12.46 6.00 3.96
N TRP A 10 12.57 5.58 2.72
CA TRP A 10 13.56 4.58 2.28
C TRP A 10 14.97 4.84 2.84
N SER A 11 15.41 6.10 2.80
CA SER A 11 16.77 6.51 3.21
C SER A 11 17.05 6.32 4.71
N GLU A 12 16.02 6.14 5.54
CA GLU A 12 16.14 5.97 7.00
C GLU A 12 15.85 4.54 7.47
N LEU A 13 15.54 3.63 6.53
CA LEU A 13 15.36 2.22 6.87
C LEU A 13 16.70 1.62 7.31
N THR A 14 16.66 0.89 8.42
CA THR A 14 17.79 0.04 8.82
C THR A 14 17.83 -1.22 7.96
N THR A 15 18.97 -1.89 7.92
CA THR A 15 19.11 -3.18 7.23
C THR A 15 18.14 -4.22 7.78
N ASP A 16 17.93 -4.24 9.11
CA ASP A 16 17.01 -5.19 9.74
C ASP A 16 15.56 -4.89 9.37
N GLU A 17 15.14 -3.62 9.40
CA GLU A 17 13.81 -3.22 8.96
C GLU A 17 13.56 -3.58 7.49
N PHE A 18 14.53 -3.33 6.63
CA PHE A 18 14.44 -3.71 5.22
C PHE A 18 14.34 -5.23 5.05
N TYR A 19 15.16 -5.99 5.79
CA TYR A 19 15.11 -7.45 5.77
C TYR A 19 13.73 -7.98 6.19
N ASP A 20 13.16 -7.46 7.27
CA ASP A 20 11.84 -7.85 7.77
C ASP A 20 10.73 -7.52 6.76
N ILE A 21 10.79 -6.33 6.13
CA ILE A 21 9.86 -5.95 5.06
C ILE A 21 9.94 -6.94 3.90
N MET A 22 11.14 -7.26 3.43
CA MET A 22 11.32 -8.17 2.30
C MET A 22 10.90 -9.59 2.64
N GLN A 23 11.22 -10.08 3.83
CA GLN A 23 10.79 -11.40 4.30
C GLN A 23 9.25 -11.50 4.28
N LEU A 24 8.55 -10.49 4.81
CA LEU A 24 7.09 -10.47 4.84
C LEU A 24 6.48 -10.36 3.43
N ARG A 25 7.04 -9.51 2.56
CA ARG A 25 6.59 -9.37 1.16
C ARG A 25 6.77 -10.69 0.38
N ILE A 26 7.93 -11.32 0.49
CA ILE A 26 8.20 -12.61 -0.15
C ILE A 26 7.21 -13.67 0.34
N GLN A 27 6.98 -13.74 1.66
CA GLN A 27 6.02 -14.68 2.21
C GLN A 27 4.62 -14.44 1.64
N CYS A 28 4.12 -13.21 1.69
CA CYS A 28 2.76 -12.90 1.25
C CYS A 28 2.58 -13.01 -0.26
N PHE A 29 3.50 -12.47 -1.07
CA PHE A 29 3.28 -12.32 -2.50
C PHE A 29 3.82 -13.49 -3.32
N ILE A 30 4.95 -14.06 -2.92
CA ILE A 30 5.58 -15.14 -3.68
C ILE A 30 5.16 -16.51 -3.14
N VAL A 31 5.26 -16.73 -1.83
CA VAL A 31 4.98 -18.04 -1.23
C VAL A 31 3.47 -18.28 -1.12
N ASP A 32 2.73 -17.39 -0.45
CA ASP A 32 1.31 -17.62 -0.16
C ASP A 32 0.42 -17.41 -1.40
N LEU A 33 0.65 -16.36 -2.19
CA LEU A 33 -0.11 -16.09 -3.42
C LEU A 33 0.43 -16.85 -4.63
N GLN A 34 1.60 -17.49 -4.52
CA GLN A 34 2.27 -18.23 -5.60
C GLN A 34 2.42 -17.41 -6.89
N THR A 35 2.66 -16.11 -6.75
CA THR A 35 2.78 -15.19 -7.87
C THR A 35 4.24 -15.00 -8.24
N CYS A 36 4.66 -15.59 -9.36
CA CYS A 36 6.02 -15.45 -9.87
C CYS A 36 6.17 -14.14 -10.64
N TYR A 37 6.55 -13.07 -9.97
CA TYR A 37 6.89 -11.79 -10.59
C TYR A 37 8.04 -11.09 -9.84
N GLN A 38 8.62 -10.10 -10.50
CA GLN A 38 9.66 -9.28 -9.86
C GLN A 38 9.01 -8.33 -8.83
N ASP A 39 9.08 -8.70 -7.55
CA ASP A 39 8.46 -7.90 -6.49
C ASP A 39 9.21 -6.59 -6.22
N MET A 40 10.53 -6.59 -6.35
CA MET A 40 11.35 -5.40 -6.13
C MET A 40 11.46 -4.54 -7.38
N GLU A 41 11.06 -3.27 -7.25
CA GLU A 41 11.09 -2.28 -8.32
C GLU A 41 11.84 -1.03 -7.82
N ALA A 42 13.16 -0.99 -8.00
CA ALA A 42 14.04 0.03 -7.42
C ALA A 42 13.56 1.48 -7.64
N TYR A 43 12.97 1.77 -8.80
CA TYR A 43 12.44 3.09 -9.12
C TYR A 43 11.32 3.53 -8.17
N TYR A 44 10.43 2.59 -7.78
CA TYR A 44 9.33 2.86 -6.88
C TYR A 44 9.69 2.60 -5.41
N ASP A 45 10.50 1.59 -5.15
CA ASP A 45 10.84 1.20 -3.77
C ASP A 45 11.73 2.24 -3.09
N LYS A 46 12.70 2.81 -3.81
CA LYS A 46 13.67 3.77 -3.26
C LYS A 46 13.18 5.21 -3.16
N CYS A 47 11.93 5.51 -3.51
CA CYS A 47 11.38 6.86 -3.41
C CYS A 47 10.30 7.02 -2.35
N GLY A 48 9.86 5.92 -1.76
CA GLY A 48 8.68 5.91 -0.92
C GLY A 48 8.96 5.95 0.57
N TRP A 49 7.87 6.02 1.31
CA TRP A 49 7.84 5.83 2.75
C TRP A 49 7.28 4.44 3.03
N TYR A 50 7.87 3.77 4.02
CA TYR A 50 7.46 2.45 4.48
C TYR A 50 6.75 2.55 5.81
N MET A 51 5.55 2.00 5.87
CA MET A 51 4.79 1.83 7.10
C MET A 51 4.98 0.40 7.58
N MET A 52 5.35 0.25 8.83
CA MET A 52 5.72 -1.00 9.47
C MET A 52 4.87 -1.20 10.72
N TYR A 53 4.30 -2.38 10.87
CA TYR A 53 3.38 -2.73 11.94
C TYR A 53 3.91 -3.93 12.71
N TYR A 54 3.94 -3.81 14.03
CA TYR A 54 4.57 -4.79 14.92
C TYR A 54 3.62 -5.28 16.01
N LYS A 55 3.74 -6.54 16.40
CA LYS A 55 3.29 -7.07 17.67
C LYS A 55 4.50 -7.54 18.48
N GLY A 56 4.83 -6.81 19.55
CA GLY A 56 6.12 -6.95 20.21
C GLY A 56 7.26 -6.63 19.24
N ASN A 57 8.20 -7.55 19.09
CA ASN A 57 9.37 -7.40 18.21
C ASN A 57 9.18 -8.03 16.81
N VAL A 58 7.99 -8.54 16.51
CA VAL A 58 7.70 -9.21 15.23
C VAL A 58 6.95 -8.26 14.31
N MET A 59 7.48 -8.04 13.11
CA MET A 59 6.75 -7.32 12.06
C MET A 59 5.61 -8.21 11.55
N VAL A 60 4.38 -7.73 11.68
CA VAL A 60 3.17 -8.46 11.27
C VAL A 60 2.50 -7.85 10.05
N GLY A 61 2.91 -6.66 9.65
CA GLY A 61 2.40 -5.97 8.48
C GLY A 61 3.36 -4.91 7.97
N CYS A 62 3.33 -4.65 6.68
CA CYS A 62 3.98 -3.50 6.07
C CYS A 62 3.23 -3.05 4.82
N ASN A 63 3.41 -1.80 4.47
CA ASN A 63 3.00 -1.25 3.19
C ASN A 63 3.91 -0.07 2.80
N GLN A 64 3.74 0.42 1.58
CA GLN A 64 4.53 1.52 1.04
C GLN A 64 3.63 2.61 0.49
N LEU A 65 4.01 3.87 0.69
CA LEU A 65 3.52 5.00 -0.08
C LEU A 65 4.59 5.46 -1.07
N CYS A 66 4.25 5.48 -2.35
CA CYS A 66 5.13 5.90 -3.43
C CYS A 66 4.56 7.13 -4.14
N THR A 67 5.41 8.15 -4.39
CA THR A 67 5.02 9.39 -5.07
C THR A 67 5.37 9.42 -6.56
N ARG A 68 5.98 8.35 -7.08
CA ARG A 68 6.41 8.26 -8.48
C ARG A 68 5.43 7.50 -9.38
N LYS A 69 4.37 6.95 -8.83
CA LYS A 69 3.42 6.18 -9.62
C LYS A 69 2.48 7.11 -10.40
N GLU A 70 2.23 6.76 -11.65
CA GLU A 70 1.22 7.40 -12.49
C GLU A 70 0.17 6.35 -12.84
N LEU A 71 -1.09 6.65 -12.59
CA LEU A 71 -2.21 5.76 -12.87
C LEU A 71 -3.26 6.52 -13.67
N TYR A 72 -4.05 5.80 -14.46
CA TYR A 72 -5.01 6.40 -15.37
C TYR A 72 -6.42 5.89 -15.07
N GLY A 73 -7.36 6.82 -14.93
CA GLY A 73 -8.78 6.54 -14.88
C GLY A 73 -9.28 5.97 -16.22
N ALA A 74 -10.45 5.35 -16.20
CA ALA A 74 -11.10 4.83 -17.41
C ALA A 74 -11.43 5.93 -18.43
N ASP A 75 -11.57 7.17 -17.98
CA ASP A 75 -11.80 8.37 -18.78
C ASP A 75 -10.52 9.03 -19.33
N GLY A 76 -9.35 8.43 -19.05
CA GLY A 76 -8.03 8.95 -19.43
C GLY A 76 -7.44 9.96 -18.44
N THR A 77 -8.13 10.29 -17.34
CA THR A 77 -7.60 11.20 -16.32
C THR A 77 -6.34 10.61 -15.71
N LYS A 78 -5.25 11.38 -15.68
CA LYS A 78 -3.98 10.99 -15.09
C LYS A 78 -3.95 11.35 -13.59
N TYR A 79 -3.65 10.35 -12.76
CA TYR A 79 -3.47 10.51 -11.32
C TYR A 79 -2.01 10.32 -10.94
N THR A 80 -1.48 11.27 -10.15
CA THR A 80 -0.11 11.26 -9.60
C THR A 80 -0.12 11.41 -8.09
N TYR A 81 -1.16 10.91 -7.44
CA TYR A 81 -1.31 10.92 -6.00
C TYR A 81 -0.31 9.98 -5.33
N PRO A 82 -0.01 10.16 -4.03
CA PRO A 82 0.70 9.14 -3.27
C PRO A 82 0.01 7.79 -3.44
N ALA A 83 0.73 6.82 -4.00
CA ALA A 83 0.19 5.50 -4.27
C ALA A 83 0.47 4.56 -3.11
N TRP A 84 -0.59 4.04 -2.50
CA TRP A 84 -0.54 3.02 -1.47
C TRP A 84 -0.38 1.65 -2.11
N ARG A 85 0.74 0.99 -1.84
CA ARG A 85 1.14 -0.23 -2.54
C ARG A 85 1.85 -1.23 -1.62
N ARG A 86 2.01 -2.45 -2.11
CA ARG A 86 2.77 -3.53 -1.44
C ARG A 86 2.30 -3.80 -0.02
N GLN A 87 0.98 -3.90 0.16
CA GLN A 87 0.35 -4.22 1.44
C GLN A 87 0.54 -5.71 1.75
N ALA A 88 1.45 -6.01 2.65
CA ALA A 88 1.76 -7.37 3.09
C ALA A 88 1.43 -7.52 4.57
N TRP A 89 0.65 -8.54 4.92
CA TRP A 89 0.20 -8.80 6.29
C TRP A 89 0.22 -10.28 6.60
N ILE A 90 0.68 -10.63 7.81
CA ILE A 90 0.43 -11.96 8.35
C ILE A 90 -1.08 -12.13 8.54
N PRO A 91 -1.69 -13.24 8.07
CA PRO A 91 -3.13 -13.47 8.23
C PRO A 91 -3.61 -13.28 9.67
N GLY A 92 -4.76 -12.60 9.83
CA GLY A 92 -5.34 -12.33 11.15
C GLY A 92 -4.72 -11.17 11.95
N HIS A 93 -3.70 -10.48 11.43
CA HIS A 93 -3.06 -9.37 12.12
C HIS A 93 -3.40 -7.99 11.55
N ARG A 94 -4.00 -7.93 10.36
CA ARG A 94 -4.38 -6.67 9.72
C ARG A 94 -5.49 -5.97 10.50
N ASP A 95 -5.30 -4.70 10.76
CA ASP A 95 -6.30 -3.81 11.36
C ASP A 95 -6.53 -2.59 10.47
N PRO A 96 -7.56 -2.61 9.60
CA PRO A 96 -7.85 -1.49 8.71
C PRO A 96 -8.19 -0.19 9.43
N SER A 97 -8.67 -0.26 10.68
CA SER A 97 -8.97 0.93 11.49
C SER A 97 -7.73 1.70 11.95
N ILE A 98 -6.57 1.03 11.94
CA ILE A 98 -5.26 1.63 12.21
C ILE A 98 -4.52 1.91 10.89
N GLU A 99 -4.46 0.91 10.01
CA GLU A 99 -3.67 0.97 8.78
C GLU A 99 -4.06 2.16 7.89
N LEU A 100 -5.36 2.36 7.67
CA LEU A 100 -5.84 3.35 6.74
C LEU A 100 -5.65 4.79 7.24
N PRO A 101 -6.06 5.17 8.47
CA PRO A 101 -5.78 6.51 8.99
C PRO A 101 -4.29 6.82 9.11
N PHE A 102 -3.47 5.81 9.46
CA PHE A 102 -2.03 5.99 9.51
C PHE A 102 -1.42 6.25 8.14
N SER A 103 -1.83 5.50 7.11
CA SER A 103 -1.39 5.72 5.72
C SER A 103 -1.80 7.11 5.22
N HIS A 104 -2.99 7.58 5.56
CA HIS A 104 -3.44 8.94 5.24
C HIS A 104 -2.56 10.00 5.91
N ALA A 105 -2.26 9.84 7.21
CA ALA A 105 -1.40 10.77 7.93
C ALA A 105 0.01 10.83 7.33
N VAL A 106 0.57 9.69 6.94
CA VAL A 106 1.88 9.62 6.27
C VAL A 106 1.83 10.28 4.88
N ALA A 107 0.78 10.06 4.09
CA ALA A 107 0.61 10.71 2.80
C ALA A 107 0.56 12.24 2.92
N LYS A 108 -0.16 12.76 3.92
CA LYS A 108 -0.20 14.21 4.24
C LYS A 108 1.19 14.73 4.65
N GLN A 109 1.91 14.00 5.48
CA GLN A 109 3.26 14.35 5.91
C GLN A 109 4.23 14.41 4.73
N MET A 110 4.16 13.44 3.81
CA MET A 110 5.05 13.36 2.65
C MET A 110 4.86 14.49 1.65
N THR A 111 3.62 14.90 1.42
CA THR A 111 3.27 15.75 0.28
C THR A 111 2.62 17.08 0.65
N GLY A 112 2.17 17.24 1.88
CA GLY A 112 1.32 18.36 2.30
C GLY A 112 -0.07 18.37 1.67
N LYS A 113 -0.46 17.27 1.02
CA LYS A 113 -1.69 17.16 0.24
C LYS A 113 -2.66 16.15 0.86
N HIS A 114 -3.94 16.32 0.56
CA HIS A 114 -5.04 15.55 1.14
C HIS A 114 -5.63 14.56 0.13
N TYR A 115 -4.78 13.84 -0.61
CA TYR A 115 -5.23 12.83 -1.55
C TYR A 115 -4.27 11.64 -1.64
N MET A 116 -4.82 10.48 -1.96
CA MET A 116 -4.11 9.22 -2.09
C MET A 116 -4.76 8.33 -3.15
N MET A 117 -4.01 7.40 -3.71
CA MET A 117 -4.55 6.38 -4.62
C MET A 117 -4.03 5.01 -4.26
N CYS A 118 -4.75 3.98 -4.69
CA CYS A 118 -4.32 2.59 -4.58
C CYS A 118 -4.89 1.72 -5.70
N GLU A 119 -4.20 0.62 -5.95
CA GLU A 119 -4.68 -0.48 -6.79
C GLU A 119 -4.94 -1.68 -5.90
N VAL A 120 -6.10 -2.29 -6.01
CA VAL A 120 -6.48 -3.46 -5.22
C VAL A 120 -6.94 -4.61 -6.11
N LEU A 121 -6.59 -5.83 -5.70
CA LEU A 121 -6.91 -7.07 -6.42
C LEU A 121 -8.22 -7.72 -5.94
N HIS A 122 -8.74 -7.29 -4.80
CA HIS A 122 -9.91 -7.89 -4.17
C HIS A 122 -11.10 -6.93 -4.21
N LYS A 123 -12.14 -7.27 -4.98
CA LYS A 123 -13.35 -6.47 -5.11
C LYS A 123 -13.99 -6.13 -3.77
N ALA A 124 -14.06 -7.10 -2.86
CA ALA A 124 -14.61 -6.88 -1.52
C ALA A 124 -13.85 -5.81 -0.72
N TYR A 125 -12.53 -5.72 -0.89
CA TYR A 125 -11.73 -4.69 -0.25
C TYR A 125 -11.90 -3.33 -0.95
N ALA A 126 -11.98 -3.30 -2.27
CA ALA A 126 -12.30 -2.08 -3.02
C ALA A 126 -13.65 -1.50 -2.56
N ASP A 127 -14.68 -2.34 -2.48
CA ASP A 127 -16.01 -1.94 -2.00
C ASP A 127 -15.98 -1.46 -0.54
N HIS A 128 -15.14 -2.08 0.30
CA HIS A 128 -15.00 -1.67 1.70
C HIS A 128 -14.42 -0.26 1.83
N ILE A 129 -13.31 0.04 1.16
CA ILE A 129 -12.68 1.36 1.27
C ILE A 129 -13.48 2.45 0.52
N GLU A 130 -14.21 2.09 -0.52
CA GLU A 130 -15.14 3.02 -1.18
C GLU A 130 -16.28 3.43 -0.24
N ARG A 131 -16.89 2.48 0.47
CA ARG A 131 -17.99 2.78 1.39
C ARG A 131 -17.57 3.46 2.69
N ASN A 132 -16.38 3.16 3.21
CA ASN A 132 -16.01 3.51 4.57
C ASN A 132 -14.86 4.51 4.69
N ALA A 133 -14.14 4.80 3.59
CA ALA A 133 -12.92 5.59 3.64
C ALA A 133 -12.83 6.71 2.58
N GLY A 134 -13.94 7.01 1.92
CA GLY A 134 -14.03 8.10 0.95
C GLY A 134 -13.30 7.87 -0.37
N TYR A 135 -12.93 6.62 -0.66
CA TYR A 135 -12.37 6.28 -1.97
C TYR A 135 -13.46 6.13 -3.02
N ARG A 136 -13.11 6.35 -4.29
CA ARG A 136 -13.96 6.06 -5.44
C ARG A 136 -13.18 5.25 -6.47
N VAL A 137 -13.82 4.27 -7.07
CA VAL A 137 -13.25 3.51 -8.18
C VAL A 137 -13.22 4.40 -9.43
N VAL A 138 -12.05 4.56 -10.03
CA VAL A 138 -11.86 5.36 -11.26
C VAL A 138 -11.47 4.51 -12.45
N ASN A 139 -11.03 3.26 -12.23
CA ASN A 139 -10.77 2.32 -13.31
C ASN A 139 -10.87 0.87 -12.80
N GLU A 140 -11.25 -0.02 -13.71
CA GLU A 140 -11.16 -1.46 -13.55
C GLU A 140 -10.46 -2.00 -14.80
N TYR A 141 -9.38 -2.75 -14.62
CA TYR A 141 -8.60 -3.28 -15.73
C TYR A 141 -7.99 -4.65 -15.39
N THR A 142 -7.66 -5.40 -16.41
CA THR A 142 -6.93 -6.67 -16.28
C THR A 142 -5.45 -6.43 -16.53
N ASP A 143 -4.61 -6.87 -15.59
CA ASP A 143 -3.16 -6.77 -15.71
C ASP A 143 -2.57 -7.85 -16.64
N GLU A 144 -1.26 -7.78 -16.88
CA GLU A 144 -0.52 -8.73 -17.73
C GLU A 144 -0.55 -10.17 -17.22
N HIS A 145 -0.92 -10.38 -15.96
CA HIS A 145 -1.09 -11.71 -15.35
C HIS A 145 -2.54 -12.19 -15.35
N GLY A 146 -3.45 -11.49 -16.05
CA GLY A 146 -4.87 -11.84 -16.14
C GLY A 146 -5.68 -11.55 -14.88
N ARG A 147 -5.16 -10.75 -13.94
CA ARG A 147 -5.84 -10.39 -12.69
C ARG A 147 -6.59 -9.07 -12.85
N THR A 148 -7.82 -9.04 -12.35
CA THR A 148 -8.58 -7.80 -12.30
C THR A 148 -8.07 -6.90 -11.18
N ASN A 149 -7.80 -5.65 -11.51
CA ASN A 149 -7.38 -4.60 -10.59
C ASN A 149 -8.43 -3.49 -10.58
N TRP A 150 -8.69 -2.94 -9.40
CA TRP A 150 -9.49 -1.74 -9.20
C TRP A 150 -8.57 -0.60 -8.79
N LEU A 151 -8.54 0.46 -9.58
CA LEU A 151 -7.87 1.70 -9.21
C LEU A 151 -8.85 2.58 -8.44
N LEU A 152 -8.47 2.94 -7.22
CA LEU A 152 -9.24 3.83 -6.38
C LEU A 152 -8.45 5.09 -6.05
N VAL A 153 -9.15 6.21 -5.98
CA VAL A 153 -8.60 7.49 -5.54
C VAL A 153 -9.42 8.06 -4.40
N ASN A 154 -8.74 8.73 -3.48
CA ASN A 154 -9.36 9.58 -2.48
C ASN A 154 -8.82 11.00 -2.68
N ASP A 155 -9.71 11.93 -2.97
CA ASP A 155 -9.38 13.34 -3.24
C ASP A 155 -9.34 14.18 -1.95
N HIS A 156 -9.77 13.62 -0.81
CA HIS A 156 -9.91 14.31 0.47
C HIS A 156 -9.61 13.40 1.67
N ILE A 157 -8.34 13.05 1.87
CA ILE A 157 -7.95 12.35 3.11
C ILE A 157 -7.93 13.34 4.28
N GLU A 158 -8.60 12.98 5.39
CA GLU A 158 -8.66 13.78 6.62
C GLU A 158 -7.37 13.72 7.45
#